data_c28ce4785eeccaa60be3543968f73b7b
#
_entry.id   c28ce4785eeccaa60be3543968f73b7b
#
_cell.length_a   1.000
_cell.length_b   1.000
_cell.length_c   1.000
_cell.angle_alpha   90.00
_cell.angle_beta   90.00
_cell.angle_gamma   90.00
#
_symmetry.space_group_name_H-M   'P 1'
#
loop_
_entity.id
_entity.type
_entity.pdbx_description
1 polymer ?
#
loop_
_entity_poly.entity_id
_entity_poly.type
_entity_poly.pdbx_seq_one_letter_code
_entity_poly.pdbx_strand_id
1 'polypeptide(L)'
;MEMRKLGRPDLFTAPIVFGGNVFGWTADEKTSYTLLDAFFDAGFNAIDTADVYSSWVPGNKGGDSEEIIGKWLKQGRVARDKAIIITKVGSEMGPGKKGLKANYILQAVEDSLKRLQTDYIDLYLSHWPDPETPYEETLSAYAKLKEQGKIRHAGCSNLNAEQLQASFDAAAKSGLPRYDVLQPEYNLYARDGFEGPLADLCVKEEIGVITYFSLAAGFLTGKYRSKADTEGRARENRVATYLNDKGFRILAALDTVAAETKSTPADVALAWLLRKRGVTAPIASATSLSQLDALINSAKLSLSDEAMSLLDKAGE
;
A
#
# COMPACT_ATOMS: atom_id res chain seq x y z
N MET A 1 -20.78 -2.24 1.22
CA MET A 1 -19.51 -1.82 0.54
C MET A 1 -19.24 -2.84 -0.54
N GLU A 2 -18.91 -2.38 -1.73
CA GLU A 2 -18.56 -3.26 -2.86
C GLU A 2 -17.12 -3.73 -2.72
N MET A 3 -16.91 -5.04 -2.78
CA MET A 3 -15.58 -5.64 -2.75
C MET A 3 -14.96 -5.58 -4.14
N ARG A 4 -13.67 -5.29 -4.21
CA ARG A 4 -12.92 -5.12 -5.46
C ARG A 4 -11.96 -6.30 -5.66
N LYS A 5 -11.99 -6.89 -6.84
CA LYS A 5 -11.09 -7.99 -7.18
C LYS A 5 -9.65 -7.48 -7.29
N LEU A 6 -8.74 -8.07 -6.53
CA LEU A 6 -7.34 -7.69 -6.50
C LEU A 6 -6.53 -8.60 -7.45
N GLY A 7 -6.53 -8.24 -8.73
CA GLY A 7 -5.84 -8.99 -9.77
C GLY A 7 -6.63 -10.22 -10.27
N ARG A 8 -5.89 -11.22 -10.77
CA ARG A 8 -6.46 -12.45 -11.36
C ARG A 8 -7.00 -13.45 -10.34
N PRO A 9 -6.42 -13.57 -9.13
CA PRO A 9 -6.83 -14.58 -8.17
C PRO A 9 -8.16 -14.27 -7.49
N ASP A 10 -8.62 -15.21 -6.66
CA ASP A 10 -9.84 -15.08 -5.87
C ASP A 10 -9.61 -14.22 -4.61
N LEU A 11 -8.85 -13.11 -4.77
CA LEU A 11 -8.56 -12.17 -3.71
C LEU A 11 -9.42 -10.93 -3.89
N PHE A 12 -10.29 -10.66 -2.90
CA PHE A 12 -11.18 -9.51 -2.92
C PHE A 12 -10.91 -8.60 -1.72
N THR A 13 -10.60 -7.33 -1.98
CA THR A 13 -10.38 -6.32 -0.96
C THR A 13 -11.52 -5.29 -0.93
N ALA A 14 -11.77 -4.72 0.23
CA ALA A 14 -12.53 -3.49 0.35
C ALA A 14 -11.79 -2.34 -0.38
N PRO A 15 -12.48 -1.22 -0.71
CA PRO A 15 -11.90 -0.14 -1.52
C PRO A 15 -10.64 0.52 -0.96
N ILE A 16 -10.37 0.40 0.35
CA ILE A 16 -9.19 0.97 1.02
C ILE A 16 -8.43 -0.15 1.70
N VAL A 17 -7.09 -0.12 1.61
CA VAL A 17 -6.16 -0.96 2.36
C VAL A 17 -5.57 -0.14 3.50
N PHE A 18 -5.55 -0.66 4.72
CA PHE A 18 -4.93 0.04 5.86
C PHE A 18 -3.41 -0.05 5.79
N GLY A 19 -2.75 1.10 5.77
CA GLY A 19 -1.28 1.18 5.78
C GLY A 19 -0.71 1.08 7.19
N GLY A 20 -0.11 -0.07 7.53
CA GLY A 20 0.48 -0.37 8.84
C GLY A 20 1.84 0.28 9.10
N ASN A 21 2.38 1.09 8.17
CA ASN A 21 3.67 1.78 8.35
C ASN A 21 3.70 2.79 9.52
N VAL A 22 2.57 3.09 10.10
CA VAL A 22 2.43 3.96 11.28
C VAL A 22 2.54 3.18 12.60
N PHE A 23 2.37 1.86 12.57
CA PHE A 23 2.41 1.00 13.75
C PHE A 23 3.83 0.86 14.30
N GLY A 24 3.99 1.06 15.61
CA GLY A 24 5.31 1.11 16.25
C GLY A 24 6.11 2.37 15.92
N TRP A 25 5.49 3.36 15.29
CA TRP A 25 6.07 4.68 15.00
C TRP A 25 5.18 5.80 15.54
N THR A 26 4.16 6.23 14.79
CA THR A 26 3.24 7.32 15.16
C THR A 26 1.93 6.82 15.75
N ALA A 27 1.69 5.54 15.73
CA ALA A 27 0.62 4.83 16.45
C ALA A 27 1.27 3.75 17.34
N ASP A 28 1.07 3.84 18.64
CA ASP A 28 1.47 2.81 19.59
C ASP A 28 0.61 1.53 19.45
N GLU A 29 0.96 0.48 20.16
CA GLU A 29 0.25 -0.81 20.09
C GLU A 29 -1.24 -0.67 20.40
N LYS A 30 -1.60 0.07 21.45
CA LYS A 30 -3.00 0.26 21.87
C LYS A 30 -3.80 1.05 20.82
N THR A 31 -3.24 2.12 20.31
CA THR A 31 -3.85 2.93 19.24
C THR A 31 -4.02 2.09 17.98
N SER A 32 -3.00 1.29 17.62
CA SER A 32 -3.03 0.41 16.45
C SER A 32 -4.18 -0.60 16.54
N TYR A 33 -4.41 -1.23 17.70
CA TYR A 33 -5.53 -2.14 17.90
C TYR A 33 -6.87 -1.45 17.76
N THR A 34 -7.03 -0.27 18.37
CA THR A 34 -8.26 0.52 18.27
C THR A 34 -8.58 0.87 16.82
N LEU A 35 -7.56 1.24 16.04
CA LEU A 35 -7.74 1.59 14.62
C LEU A 35 -8.08 0.37 13.77
N LEU A 36 -7.40 -0.76 13.98
CA LEU A 36 -7.67 -2.00 13.27
C LEU A 36 -9.07 -2.52 13.58
N ASP A 37 -9.47 -2.53 14.84
CA ASP A 37 -10.82 -2.92 15.26
C ASP A 37 -11.88 -2.09 14.55
N ALA A 38 -11.76 -0.76 14.60
CA ALA A 38 -12.72 0.14 13.98
C ALA A 38 -12.73 0.01 12.44
N PHE A 39 -11.57 -0.26 11.82
CA PHE A 39 -11.44 -0.48 10.38
C PHE A 39 -12.18 -1.75 9.92
N PHE A 40 -11.99 -2.85 10.65
CA PHE A 40 -12.70 -4.11 10.36
C PHE A 40 -14.19 -4.04 10.72
N ASP A 41 -14.58 -3.36 11.80
CA ASP A 41 -15.98 -3.13 12.16
C ASP A 41 -16.71 -2.30 11.07
N ALA A 42 -16.01 -1.43 10.37
CA ALA A 42 -16.54 -0.70 9.21
C ALA A 42 -16.63 -1.55 7.91
N GLY A 43 -16.23 -2.83 7.96
CA GLY A 43 -16.34 -3.79 6.86
C GLY A 43 -15.13 -3.82 5.91
N PHE A 44 -14.02 -3.17 6.25
CA PHE A 44 -12.75 -3.29 5.53
C PHE A 44 -12.01 -4.55 5.95
N ASN A 45 -11.04 -5.03 5.15
CA ASN A 45 -10.49 -6.36 5.35
C ASN A 45 -8.98 -6.51 5.05
N ALA A 46 -8.28 -5.46 4.61
CA ALA A 46 -6.89 -5.59 4.15
C ALA A 46 -5.94 -4.65 4.90
N ILE A 47 -4.81 -5.19 5.34
CA ILE A 47 -3.72 -4.47 6.04
C ILE A 47 -2.43 -4.66 5.25
N ASP A 48 -1.77 -3.55 4.89
CA ASP A 48 -0.44 -3.52 4.27
C ASP A 48 0.64 -3.24 5.31
N THR A 49 1.64 -4.09 5.38
CA THR A 49 2.84 -3.91 6.20
C THR A 49 4.11 -4.31 5.42
N ALA A 50 5.25 -4.39 6.07
CA ALA A 50 6.51 -4.90 5.54
C ALA A 50 7.45 -5.33 6.67
N ASP A 51 8.40 -6.22 6.36
CA ASP A 51 9.45 -6.65 7.27
C ASP A 51 10.28 -5.49 7.82
N VAL A 52 10.53 -4.45 7.01
CA VAL A 52 11.35 -3.29 7.37
C VAL A 52 10.58 -2.20 8.13
N TYR A 53 9.24 -2.28 8.20
CA TYR A 53 8.47 -1.16 8.75
C TYR A 53 8.82 -0.88 10.21
N SER A 54 8.94 0.42 10.46
CA SER A 54 9.35 1.05 11.71
C SER A 54 10.84 0.92 12.07
N SER A 55 11.70 0.35 11.19
CA SER A 55 13.16 0.32 11.40
C SER A 55 13.80 1.71 11.49
N TRP A 56 13.15 2.74 10.94
CA TRP A 56 13.59 4.14 10.99
C TRP A 56 13.35 4.82 12.35
N VAL A 57 12.66 4.16 13.27
CA VAL A 57 12.41 4.66 14.62
C VAL A 57 13.57 4.27 15.51
N PRO A 58 14.21 5.21 16.23
CA PRO A 58 15.30 4.88 17.14
C PRO A 58 14.91 3.79 18.15
N GLY A 59 15.70 2.73 18.20
CA GLY A 59 15.47 1.57 19.07
C GLY A 59 14.74 0.40 18.40
N ASN A 60 14.07 0.61 17.27
CA ASN A 60 13.43 -0.45 16.51
C ASN A 60 14.42 -1.16 15.58
N LYS A 61 14.11 -2.39 15.22
CA LYS A 61 14.94 -3.23 14.33
C LYS A 61 14.27 -3.58 13.00
N GLY A 62 13.04 -3.08 12.79
CA GLY A 62 12.14 -3.52 11.74
C GLY A 62 11.33 -4.75 12.16
N GLY A 63 10.17 -4.92 11.51
CA GLY A 63 9.19 -5.93 11.88
C GLY A 63 8.23 -5.52 12.98
N ASP A 64 8.42 -4.35 13.58
CA ASP A 64 7.60 -3.85 14.69
C ASP A 64 6.12 -3.74 14.27
N SER A 65 5.85 -3.31 13.04
CA SER A 65 4.50 -3.26 12.50
C SER A 65 3.88 -4.67 12.36
N GLU A 66 4.64 -5.64 11.86
CA GLU A 66 4.19 -7.04 11.76
C GLU A 66 3.94 -7.65 13.15
N GLU A 67 4.77 -7.36 14.15
CA GLU A 67 4.55 -7.83 15.53
C GLU A 67 3.27 -7.29 16.15
N ILE A 68 2.97 -5.99 15.94
CA ILE A 68 1.72 -5.38 16.42
C ILE A 68 0.51 -6.04 15.73
N ILE A 69 0.56 -6.24 14.42
CA ILE A 69 -0.50 -6.90 13.66
C ILE A 69 -0.66 -8.36 14.15
N GLY A 70 0.44 -9.08 14.35
CA GLY A 70 0.42 -10.47 14.83
C GLY A 70 -0.24 -10.60 16.21
N LYS A 71 0.12 -9.74 17.15
CA LYS A 71 -0.50 -9.70 18.47
C LYS A 71 -1.99 -9.35 18.39
N TRP A 72 -2.38 -8.44 17.50
CA TRP A 72 -3.78 -8.10 17.26
C TRP A 72 -4.56 -9.29 16.68
N LEU A 73 -4.02 -9.98 15.67
CA LEU A 73 -4.63 -11.20 15.10
C LEU A 73 -4.84 -12.27 16.15
N LYS A 74 -3.87 -12.45 17.06
CA LYS A 74 -3.94 -13.45 18.13
C LYS A 74 -5.05 -13.19 19.15
N GLN A 75 -5.55 -11.97 19.26
CA GLN A 75 -6.73 -11.67 20.12
C GLN A 75 -8.00 -12.35 19.61
N GLY A 76 -8.03 -12.77 18.34
CA GLY A 76 -9.14 -13.54 17.77
C GLY A 76 -10.44 -12.76 17.57
N ARG A 77 -10.40 -11.42 17.65
CA ARG A 77 -11.57 -10.58 17.38
C ARG A 77 -12.02 -10.68 15.92
N VAL A 78 -11.06 -10.76 15.02
CA VAL A 78 -11.29 -11.00 13.60
C VAL A 78 -10.73 -12.38 13.26
N ALA A 79 -11.54 -13.23 12.62
CA ALA A 79 -11.08 -14.53 12.15
C ALA A 79 -9.98 -14.34 11.08
N ARG A 80 -8.90 -15.16 11.14
CA ARG A 80 -7.72 -15.00 10.28
C ARG A 80 -8.06 -14.99 8.78
N ASP A 81 -9.04 -15.79 8.37
CA ASP A 81 -9.53 -15.89 6.99
C ASP A 81 -10.35 -14.67 6.52
N LYS A 82 -10.72 -13.78 7.43
CA LYS A 82 -11.39 -12.50 7.13
C LYS A 82 -10.42 -11.33 7.01
N ALA A 83 -9.16 -11.52 7.37
CA ALA A 83 -8.13 -10.50 7.27
C ALA A 83 -7.16 -10.82 6.11
N ILE A 84 -7.02 -9.91 5.17
CA ILE A 84 -6.00 -9.95 4.12
C ILE A 84 -4.75 -9.28 4.68
N ILE A 85 -3.71 -10.06 4.89
CA ILE A 85 -2.41 -9.56 5.35
C ILE A 85 -1.46 -9.47 4.16
N ILE A 86 -0.99 -8.26 3.90
CA ILE A 86 -0.04 -7.93 2.86
C ILE A 86 1.27 -7.55 3.54
N THR A 87 2.35 -8.27 3.25
CA THR A 87 3.69 -7.87 3.72
C THR A 87 4.72 -8.03 2.62
N LYS A 88 5.94 -7.57 2.85
CA LYS A 88 6.96 -7.38 1.82
C LYS A 88 8.32 -7.86 2.29
N VAL A 89 9.18 -8.23 1.32
CA VAL A 89 10.58 -8.65 1.51
C VAL A 89 11.48 -7.94 0.52
N GLY A 90 12.74 -7.78 0.88
CA GLY A 90 13.79 -7.29 -0.02
C GLY A 90 14.42 -5.97 0.39
N SER A 91 13.83 -5.24 1.33
CA SER A 91 14.47 -4.11 1.99
C SER A 91 15.62 -4.57 2.90
N GLU A 92 16.53 -3.68 3.21
CA GLU A 92 17.67 -4.00 4.08
C GLU A 92 17.24 -4.14 5.54
N MET A 93 17.39 -5.36 6.06
CA MET A 93 17.09 -5.73 7.45
C MET A 93 18.37 -5.99 8.28
N GLY A 94 19.53 -5.62 7.75
CA GLY A 94 20.85 -5.81 8.35
C GLY A 94 21.82 -6.54 7.41
N PRO A 95 23.06 -6.77 7.85
CA PRO A 95 24.09 -7.40 7.03
C PRO A 95 23.65 -8.73 6.42
N GLY A 96 23.69 -8.84 5.08
CA GLY A 96 23.29 -10.03 4.34
C GLY A 96 21.78 -10.30 4.27
N LYS A 97 20.95 -9.40 4.80
CA LYS A 97 19.48 -9.51 4.80
C LYS A 97 18.85 -8.46 3.91
N LYS A 98 18.97 -8.65 2.59
CA LYS A 98 18.48 -7.72 1.57
C LYS A 98 18.29 -8.46 0.23
N GLY A 99 17.48 -7.88 -0.64
CA GLY A 99 17.30 -8.34 -2.03
C GLY A 99 16.33 -9.49 -2.17
N LEU A 100 16.30 -10.09 -3.36
CA LEU A 100 15.27 -11.04 -3.76
C LEU A 100 15.84 -12.43 -4.11
N LYS A 101 17.05 -12.76 -3.63
CA LYS A 101 17.62 -14.11 -3.78
C LYS A 101 16.74 -15.13 -3.09
N ALA A 102 16.57 -16.29 -3.70
CA ALA A 102 15.66 -17.32 -3.23
C ALA A 102 15.90 -17.74 -1.77
N ASN A 103 17.15 -17.93 -1.38
CA ASN A 103 17.50 -18.32 -0.01
C ASN A 103 17.07 -17.26 1.02
N TYR A 104 17.21 -15.97 0.69
CA TYR A 104 16.79 -14.88 1.57
C TYR A 104 15.27 -14.79 1.66
N ILE A 105 14.54 -14.86 0.54
CA ILE A 105 13.06 -14.86 0.53
C ILE A 105 12.51 -15.98 1.41
N LEU A 106 13.06 -17.22 1.27
CA LEU A 106 12.63 -18.39 2.03
C LEU A 106 12.90 -18.25 3.53
N GLN A 107 13.94 -17.52 3.93
CA GLN A 107 14.22 -17.22 5.33
C GLN A 107 13.34 -16.07 5.84
N ALA A 108 13.22 -15.00 5.08
CA ALA A 108 12.50 -13.79 5.48
C ALA A 108 11.00 -14.05 5.69
N VAL A 109 10.39 -14.94 4.92
CA VAL A 109 8.97 -15.30 5.10
C VAL A 109 8.73 -15.97 6.45
N GLU A 110 9.64 -16.84 6.91
CA GLU A 110 9.53 -17.48 8.23
C GLU A 110 9.59 -16.44 9.35
N ASP A 111 10.50 -15.48 9.22
CA ASP A 111 10.63 -14.39 10.19
C ASP A 111 9.36 -13.52 10.21
N SER A 112 8.77 -13.23 9.04
CA SER A 112 7.49 -12.49 8.93
C SER A 112 6.31 -13.27 9.50
N LEU A 113 6.17 -14.56 9.18
CA LEU A 113 5.12 -15.43 9.73
C LEU A 113 5.19 -15.51 11.25
N LYS A 114 6.41 -15.60 11.81
CA LYS A 114 6.62 -15.60 13.26
C LYS A 114 6.18 -14.28 13.90
N ARG A 115 6.53 -13.11 13.32
CA ARG A 115 6.11 -11.80 13.82
C ARG A 115 4.59 -11.62 13.69
N LEU A 116 4.02 -12.01 12.56
CA LEU A 116 2.58 -11.96 12.29
C LEU A 116 1.75 -13.00 13.06
N GLN A 117 2.41 -13.97 13.71
CA GLN A 117 1.78 -15.06 14.49
C GLN A 117 0.69 -15.80 13.70
N THR A 118 0.96 -16.10 12.44
CA THR A 118 0.06 -16.77 11.49
C THR A 118 0.82 -17.76 10.63
N ASP A 119 0.13 -18.76 10.09
CA ASP A 119 0.73 -19.82 9.26
C ASP A 119 0.82 -19.41 7.79
N TYR A 120 0.15 -18.35 7.37
CA TYR A 120 0.16 -17.88 5.99
C TYR A 120 0.02 -16.37 5.85
N ILE A 121 0.55 -15.85 4.74
CA ILE A 121 0.41 -14.47 4.27
C ILE A 121 -0.51 -14.49 3.04
N ASP A 122 -1.48 -13.58 2.97
CA ASP A 122 -2.40 -13.53 1.83
C ASP A 122 -1.73 -12.99 0.58
N LEU A 123 -0.92 -11.94 0.71
CA LEU A 123 -0.18 -11.35 -0.40
C LEU A 123 1.24 -10.99 0.05
N TYR A 124 2.25 -11.62 -0.57
CA TYR A 124 3.66 -11.38 -0.28
C TYR A 124 4.33 -10.65 -1.44
N LEU A 125 4.92 -9.49 -1.17
CA LEU A 125 5.45 -8.61 -2.21
C LEU A 125 6.98 -8.55 -2.21
N SER A 126 7.57 -8.53 -3.40
CA SER A 126 8.91 -7.97 -3.60
C SER A 126 8.83 -6.45 -3.36
N HIS A 127 9.53 -5.94 -2.33
CA HIS A 127 9.41 -4.54 -1.91
C HIS A 127 10.04 -3.57 -2.93
N TRP A 128 11.17 -3.96 -3.49
CA TRP A 128 11.95 -3.20 -4.47
C TRP A 128 12.42 -4.10 -5.59
N PRO A 129 12.65 -3.56 -6.81
CA PRO A 129 13.35 -4.31 -7.84
C PRO A 129 14.77 -4.66 -7.36
N ASP A 130 15.22 -5.88 -7.67
CA ASP A 130 16.57 -6.34 -7.38
C ASP A 130 17.28 -6.69 -8.70
N PRO A 131 18.13 -5.80 -9.23
CA PRO A 131 18.82 -6.01 -10.50
C PRO A 131 19.89 -7.12 -10.42
N GLU A 132 20.28 -7.53 -9.21
CA GLU A 132 21.29 -8.59 -9.01
C GLU A 132 20.68 -9.99 -9.02
N THR A 133 19.35 -10.11 -8.94
CA THR A 133 18.64 -11.40 -8.87
C THR A 133 17.74 -11.58 -10.09
N PRO A 134 17.93 -12.63 -10.90
CA PRO A 134 17.02 -12.96 -12.00
C PRO A 134 15.58 -13.17 -11.52
N TYR A 135 14.59 -12.74 -12.32
CA TYR A 135 13.18 -12.93 -11.97
C TYR A 135 12.81 -14.40 -11.77
N GLU A 136 13.40 -15.30 -12.55
CA GLU A 136 13.18 -16.75 -12.43
C GLU A 136 13.55 -17.28 -11.03
N GLU A 137 14.63 -16.78 -10.43
CA GLU A 137 15.04 -17.15 -9.08
C GLU A 137 14.02 -16.69 -8.04
N THR A 138 13.64 -15.40 -8.09
CA THR A 138 12.62 -14.80 -7.20
C THR A 138 11.28 -15.51 -7.32
N LEU A 139 10.78 -15.69 -8.56
CA LEU A 139 9.49 -16.33 -8.81
C LEU A 139 9.48 -17.81 -8.44
N SER A 140 10.61 -18.53 -8.58
CA SER A 140 10.76 -19.89 -8.10
C SER A 140 10.63 -19.98 -6.57
N ALA A 141 11.19 -19.01 -5.84
CA ALA A 141 11.02 -18.93 -4.39
C ALA A 141 9.55 -18.74 -4.00
N TYR A 142 8.85 -17.82 -4.67
CA TYR A 142 7.41 -17.62 -4.44
C TYR A 142 6.57 -18.84 -4.82
N ALA A 143 6.89 -19.52 -5.93
CA ALA A 143 6.22 -20.76 -6.29
C ALA A 143 6.33 -21.82 -5.18
N LYS A 144 7.52 -22.00 -4.62
CA LYS A 144 7.77 -22.91 -3.50
C LYS A 144 6.99 -22.51 -2.24
N LEU A 145 6.92 -21.21 -1.92
CA LEU A 145 6.15 -20.73 -0.77
C LEU A 145 4.64 -20.92 -0.96
N LYS A 146 4.12 -20.78 -2.18
CA LYS A 146 2.71 -21.09 -2.53
C LYS A 146 2.44 -22.59 -2.36
N GLU A 147 3.32 -23.45 -2.86
CA GLU A 147 3.21 -24.90 -2.70
C GLU A 147 3.21 -25.33 -1.22
N GLN A 148 4.01 -24.67 -0.39
CA GLN A 148 4.05 -24.88 1.06
C GLN A 148 2.85 -24.28 1.81
N GLY A 149 1.96 -23.55 1.14
CA GLY A 149 0.84 -22.86 1.75
C GLY A 149 1.21 -21.65 2.63
N LYS A 150 2.48 -21.19 2.58
CA LYS A 150 2.97 -20.06 3.39
C LYS A 150 2.55 -18.69 2.83
N ILE A 151 2.34 -18.61 1.53
CA ILE A 151 1.76 -17.44 0.88
C ILE A 151 0.62 -17.89 -0.05
N ARG A 152 -0.41 -17.06 -0.20
CA ARG A 152 -1.50 -17.32 -1.14
C ARG A 152 -1.22 -16.69 -2.50
N HIS A 153 -0.78 -15.45 -2.50
CA HIS A 153 -0.52 -14.65 -3.69
C HIS A 153 0.85 -14.00 -3.62
N ALA A 154 1.45 -13.76 -4.79
CA ALA A 154 2.71 -13.04 -4.94
C ALA A 154 2.49 -11.73 -5.70
N GLY A 155 3.21 -10.68 -5.32
CA GLY A 155 3.19 -9.41 -6.02
C GLY A 155 4.53 -8.70 -5.95
N CYS A 156 4.55 -7.49 -6.48
CA CYS A 156 5.74 -6.64 -6.49
C CYS A 156 5.38 -5.17 -6.21
N SER A 157 6.38 -4.42 -5.81
CA SER A 157 6.29 -2.98 -5.61
C SER A 157 7.41 -2.28 -6.38
N ASN A 158 7.16 -1.05 -6.84
CA ASN A 158 8.18 -0.20 -7.47
C ASN A 158 8.76 -0.70 -8.80
N LEU A 159 8.16 -1.67 -9.47
CA LEU A 159 8.55 -2.04 -10.83
C LEU A 159 7.94 -1.05 -11.83
N ASN A 160 8.72 -0.64 -12.82
CA ASN A 160 8.21 0.05 -14.00
C ASN A 160 7.60 -0.93 -15.02
N ALA A 161 7.05 -0.43 -16.12
CA ALA A 161 6.39 -1.26 -17.14
C ALA A 161 7.33 -2.30 -17.77
N GLU A 162 8.55 -1.92 -18.07
CA GLU A 162 9.56 -2.82 -18.67
C GLU A 162 9.95 -3.93 -17.70
N GLN A 163 10.19 -3.59 -16.43
CA GLN A 163 10.54 -4.55 -15.39
C GLN A 163 9.38 -5.51 -15.10
N LEU A 164 8.15 -5.01 -15.05
CA LEU A 164 6.97 -5.84 -14.84
C LEU A 164 6.75 -6.80 -16.02
N GLN A 165 6.88 -6.32 -17.27
CA GLN A 165 6.80 -7.17 -18.45
C GLN A 165 7.91 -8.24 -18.45
N ALA A 166 9.16 -7.86 -18.15
CA ALA A 166 10.27 -8.80 -18.07
C ALA A 166 10.03 -9.90 -17.03
N SER A 167 9.39 -9.57 -15.90
CA SER A 167 9.02 -10.57 -14.90
C SER A 167 7.96 -11.55 -15.42
N PHE A 168 7.01 -11.10 -16.26
CA PHE A 168 6.02 -11.96 -16.90
C PHE A 168 6.64 -12.88 -17.95
N ASP A 169 7.56 -12.34 -18.75
CA ASP A 169 8.28 -13.12 -19.77
C ASP A 169 9.13 -14.22 -19.12
N ALA A 170 9.81 -13.90 -18.01
CA ALA A 170 10.56 -14.87 -17.21
C ALA A 170 9.65 -15.96 -16.62
N ALA A 171 8.49 -15.59 -16.08
CA ALA A 171 7.50 -16.52 -15.56
C ALA A 171 7.00 -17.46 -16.66
N ALA A 172 6.62 -16.93 -17.83
CA ALA A 172 6.11 -17.71 -18.96
C ALA A 172 7.16 -18.68 -19.49
N LYS A 173 8.41 -18.22 -19.65
CA LYS A 173 9.53 -19.02 -20.14
C LYS A 173 9.86 -20.21 -19.23
N SER A 174 9.72 -20.01 -17.92
CA SER A 174 10.11 -21.00 -16.90
C SER A 174 8.93 -21.81 -16.34
N GLY A 175 7.70 -21.56 -16.81
CA GLY A 175 6.49 -22.21 -16.29
C GLY A 175 6.19 -21.87 -14.84
N LEU A 176 6.63 -20.70 -14.38
CA LEU A 176 6.46 -20.23 -13.01
C LEU A 176 5.20 -19.34 -12.86
N PRO A 177 4.61 -19.25 -11.65
CA PRO A 177 3.57 -18.28 -11.38
C PRO A 177 4.14 -16.86 -11.49
N ARG A 178 3.38 -15.95 -12.09
CA ARG A 178 3.73 -14.54 -12.20
C ARG A 178 3.21 -13.73 -11.00
N TYR A 179 3.62 -12.48 -10.90
CA TYR A 179 3.02 -11.54 -9.96
C TYR A 179 1.54 -11.29 -10.28
N ASP A 180 0.72 -11.29 -9.24
CA ASP A 180 -0.73 -11.05 -9.31
C ASP A 180 -1.08 -9.57 -9.02
N VAL A 181 -0.22 -8.86 -8.28
CA VAL A 181 -0.45 -7.53 -7.74
C VAL A 181 0.79 -6.65 -7.89
N LEU A 182 0.57 -5.38 -8.25
CA LEU A 182 1.58 -4.32 -8.23
C LEU A 182 1.23 -3.28 -7.17
N GLN A 183 2.24 -2.81 -6.43
CA GLN A 183 2.12 -1.70 -5.47
C GLN A 183 3.02 -0.53 -5.90
N PRO A 184 2.51 0.45 -6.68
CA PRO A 184 3.25 1.64 -7.11
C PRO A 184 3.00 2.84 -6.19
N GLU A 185 3.92 3.84 -6.19
CA GLU A 185 3.58 5.18 -5.74
C GLU A 185 2.61 5.82 -6.73
N TYR A 186 1.43 6.24 -6.25
CA TYR A 186 0.47 6.94 -7.08
C TYR A 186 -0.49 7.78 -6.25
N ASN A 187 -0.60 9.06 -6.60
CA ASN A 187 -1.50 10.03 -6.00
C ASN A 187 -1.64 11.26 -6.93
N LEU A 188 -2.45 12.24 -6.57
CA LEU A 188 -2.68 13.45 -7.36
C LEU A 188 -1.40 14.23 -7.72
N TYR A 189 -0.35 14.14 -6.91
CA TYR A 189 0.92 14.83 -7.16
C TYR A 189 1.90 13.97 -7.96
N ALA A 190 2.04 12.69 -7.60
CA ALA A 190 2.96 11.73 -8.23
C ALA A 190 2.18 10.83 -9.19
N ARG A 191 2.12 11.19 -10.47
CA ARG A 191 1.32 10.50 -11.50
C ARG A 191 2.18 9.78 -12.53
N ASP A 192 3.31 10.37 -12.90
CA ASP A 192 4.13 9.95 -14.06
C ASP A 192 4.68 8.53 -13.90
N GLY A 193 4.89 8.05 -12.66
CA GLY A 193 5.40 6.71 -12.39
C GLY A 193 4.41 5.58 -12.65
N PHE A 194 3.11 5.89 -12.72
CA PHE A 194 2.07 4.88 -12.91
C PHE A 194 1.22 5.11 -14.16
N GLU A 195 0.79 6.33 -14.45
CA GLU A 195 -0.06 6.61 -15.62
C GLU A 195 0.65 6.30 -16.95
N GLY A 196 -0.11 5.90 -17.95
CA GLY A 196 0.42 5.50 -19.26
C GLY A 196 0.87 4.02 -19.29
N PRO A 197 2.09 3.69 -19.76
CA PRO A 197 2.51 2.32 -20.06
C PRO A 197 2.34 1.32 -18.93
N LEU A 198 2.60 1.72 -17.68
CA LEU A 198 2.48 0.82 -16.54
C LEU A 198 1.02 0.52 -16.20
N ALA A 199 0.16 1.55 -16.17
CA ALA A 199 -1.27 1.37 -15.97
C ALA A 199 -1.91 0.55 -17.10
N ASP A 200 -1.52 0.80 -18.37
CA ASP A 200 -1.99 0.05 -19.51
C ASP A 200 -1.61 -1.43 -19.44
N LEU A 201 -0.37 -1.73 -19.03
CA LEU A 201 0.09 -3.09 -18.82
C LEU A 201 -0.69 -3.77 -17.69
N CYS A 202 -0.91 -3.10 -16.56
CA CYS A 202 -1.68 -3.66 -15.44
C CYS A 202 -3.11 -3.99 -15.85
N VAL A 203 -3.77 -3.12 -16.61
CA VAL A 203 -5.14 -3.37 -17.10
C VAL A 203 -5.17 -4.52 -18.11
N LYS A 204 -4.24 -4.53 -19.09
CA LYS A 204 -4.14 -5.58 -20.11
C LYS A 204 -3.93 -6.95 -19.49
N GLU A 205 -3.07 -7.01 -18.50
CA GLU A 205 -2.65 -8.26 -17.86
C GLU A 205 -3.47 -8.62 -16.60
N GLU A 206 -4.53 -7.86 -16.30
CA GLU A 206 -5.41 -8.06 -15.15
C GLU A 206 -4.65 -8.08 -13.80
N ILE A 207 -3.63 -7.21 -13.65
CA ILE A 207 -2.86 -7.04 -12.43
C ILE A 207 -3.65 -6.17 -11.44
N GLY A 208 -3.80 -6.63 -10.22
CA GLY A 208 -4.36 -5.81 -9.14
C GLY A 208 -3.38 -4.70 -8.76
N VAL A 209 -3.90 -3.48 -8.53
CA VAL A 209 -3.05 -2.34 -8.17
C VAL A 209 -3.49 -1.76 -6.83
N ILE A 210 -2.58 -1.77 -5.86
CA ILE A 210 -2.74 -1.09 -4.57
C ILE A 210 -1.71 0.03 -4.46
N THR A 211 -2.15 1.28 -4.39
CA THR A 211 -1.24 2.43 -4.46
C THR A 211 -0.74 2.84 -3.09
N TYR A 212 0.55 3.14 -2.95
CA TYR A 212 1.08 3.71 -1.71
C TYR A 212 1.31 5.22 -1.84
N PHE A 213 1.56 5.91 -0.71
CA PHE A 213 1.57 7.37 -0.60
C PHE A 213 0.30 8.04 -1.16
N SER A 214 -0.82 7.37 -1.09
CA SER A 214 -2.11 7.81 -1.63
C SER A 214 -2.52 9.22 -1.18
N LEU A 215 -2.07 9.65 0.01
CA LEU A 215 -2.24 11.01 0.54
C LEU A 215 -0.94 11.86 0.51
N ALA A 216 0.07 11.50 -0.31
CA ALA A 216 1.35 12.20 -0.42
C ALA A 216 1.95 12.53 0.97
N ALA A 217 2.21 11.50 1.79
CA ALA A 217 2.69 11.63 3.16
C ALA A 217 1.79 12.48 4.10
N GLY A 218 0.54 12.67 3.74
CA GLY A 218 -0.45 13.48 4.44
C GLY A 218 -0.59 14.91 3.89
N PHE A 219 0.15 15.29 2.85
CA PHE A 219 0.03 16.58 2.20
C PHE A 219 -1.39 16.81 1.62
N LEU A 220 -1.94 15.81 0.95
CA LEU A 220 -3.26 15.89 0.31
C LEU A 220 -4.45 15.90 1.28
N THR A 221 -4.18 15.85 2.60
CA THR A 221 -5.22 16.09 3.61
C THR A 221 -5.54 17.58 3.77
N GLY A 222 -4.75 18.46 3.15
CA GLY A 222 -4.94 19.92 3.22
C GLY A 222 -4.47 20.59 4.52
N LYS A 223 -3.90 19.85 5.46
CA LYS A 223 -3.43 20.38 6.75
C LYS A 223 -2.09 21.14 6.69
N TYR A 224 -1.36 21.00 5.61
CA TYR A 224 -0.07 21.66 5.39
C TYR A 224 -0.21 22.69 4.28
N ARG A 225 -0.21 23.99 4.64
CA ARG A 225 -0.37 25.12 3.71
C ARG A 225 0.89 25.98 3.62
N SER A 226 1.80 25.78 4.56
CA SER A 226 3.07 26.51 4.64
C SER A 226 4.16 25.63 5.23
N LYS A 227 5.42 26.09 5.15
CA LYS A 227 6.53 25.38 5.78
C LYS A 227 6.37 25.29 7.32
N ALA A 228 5.81 26.33 7.94
CA ALA A 228 5.58 26.32 9.39
C ALA A 228 4.65 25.20 9.86
N ASP A 229 3.70 24.77 9.03
CA ASP A 229 2.78 23.66 9.38
C ASP A 229 3.48 22.31 9.44
N THR A 230 4.67 22.18 8.84
CA THR A 230 5.45 20.92 8.78
C THR A 230 6.44 20.79 9.93
N GLU A 231 6.80 21.86 10.61
CA GLU A 231 7.83 21.89 11.64
C GLU A 231 7.53 20.91 12.78
N GLY A 232 8.51 20.09 13.13
CA GLY A 232 8.41 19.07 14.17
C GLY A 232 7.47 17.88 13.86
N ARG A 233 6.98 17.76 12.63
CA ARG A 233 6.13 16.64 12.22
C ARG A 233 6.97 15.45 11.75
N ALA A 234 6.52 14.24 12.03
CA ALA A 234 7.22 12.99 11.69
C ALA A 234 7.62 12.85 10.21
N ARG A 235 6.94 13.54 9.29
CA ARG A 235 7.19 13.49 7.84
C ARG A 235 7.56 14.86 7.24
N GLU A 236 8.07 15.77 8.06
CA GLU A 236 8.39 17.15 7.71
C GLU A 236 9.16 17.25 6.38
N ASN A 237 10.30 16.58 6.27
CA ASN A 237 11.16 16.65 5.09
C ASN A 237 10.45 16.19 3.81
N ARG A 238 9.62 15.14 3.90
CA ARG A 238 8.88 14.63 2.74
C ARG A 238 7.75 15.59 2.35
N VAL A 239 7.00 16.10 3.31
CA VAL A 239 5.89 17.02 3.06
C VAL A 239 6.40 18.35 2.47
N ALA A 240 7.55 18.85 2.93
CA ALA A 240 8.14 20.07 2.40
C ALA A 240 8.39 20.03 0.88
N THR A 241 8.62 18.86 0.29
CA THR A 241 8.83 18.71 -1.17
C THR A 241 7.57 19.00 -1.99
N TYR A 242 6.39 18.91 -1.38
CA TYR A 242 5.10 19.18 -2.03
C TYR A 242 4.64 20.63 -1.91
N LEU A 243 5.30 21.48 -1.07
CA LEU A 243 4.97 22.89 -0.87
C LEU A 243 5.53 23.75 -2.02
N ASN A 244 4.92 23.65 -3.18
CA ASN A 244 5.27 24.37 -4.41
C ASN A 244 4.00 24.65 -5.23
N ASP A 245 4.16 25.34 -6.37
CA ASP A 245 3.02 25.78 -7.22
C ASP A 245 2.11 24.61 -7.62
N LYS A 246 2.68 23.46 -8.01
CA LYS A 246 1.89 22.24 -8.34
C LYS A 246 1.10 21.77 -7.11
N GLY A 247 1.75 21.66 -5.98
CA GLY A 247 1.10 21.23 -4.73
C GLY A 247 -0.04 22.17 -4.33
N PHE A 248 0.17 23.49 -4.43
CA PHE A 248 -0.87 24.46 -4.08
C PHE A 248 -2.04 24.45 -5.07
N ARG A 249 -1.81 24.24 -6.37
CA ARG A 249 -2.90 24.03 -7.34
C ARG A 249 -3.74 22.82 -6.99
N ILE A 250 -3.10 21.70 -6.64
CA ILE A 250 -3.78 20.48 -6.23
C ILE A 250 -4.61 20.70 -4.96
N LEU A 251 -4.05 21.38 -3.95
CA LEU A 251 -4.78 21.69 -2.72
C LEU A 251 -6.00 22.58 -2.98
N ALA A 252 -5.88 23.58 -3.85
CA ALA A 252 -7.00 24.44 -4.22
C ALA A 252 -8.13 23.66 -4.93
N ALA A 253 -7.79 22.75 -5.82
CA ALA A 253 -8.77 21.87 -6.47
C ALA A 253 -9.44 20.91 -5.47
N LEU A 254 -8.65 20.34 -4.55
CA LEU A 254 -9.19 19.48 -3.47
C LEU A 254 -10.16 20.27 -2.57
N ASP A 255 -9.84 21.52 -2.20
CA ASP A 255 -10.70 22.36 -1.38
C ASP A 255 -12.02 22.65 -2.09
N THR A 256 -11.98 22.97 -3.39
CA THR A 256 -13.17 23.21 -4.22
C THR A 256 -14.10 21.99 -4.22
N VAL A 257 -13.56 20.83 -4.58
CA VAL A 257 -14.34 19.58 -4.65
C VAL A 257 -14.84 19.14 -3.27
N ALA A 258 -14.02 19.30 -2.22
CA ALA A 258 -14.40 18.98 -0.85
C ALA A 258 -15.59 19.84 -0.37
N ALA A 259 -15.59 21.15 -0.70
CA ALA A 259 -16.70 22.03 -0.38
C ALA A 259 -17.99 21.64 -1.12
N GLU A 260 -17.91 21.32 -2.42
CA GLU A 260 -19.05 20.90 -3.23
C GLU A 260 -19.66 19.57 -2.73
N THR A 261 -18.82 18.64 -2.34
CA THR A 261 -19.24 17.30 -1.88
C THR A 261 -19.49 17.21 -0.37
N LYS A 262 -19.28 18.30 0.37
CA LYS A 262 -19.37 18.36 1.84
C LYS A 262 -18.50 17.28 2.52
N SER A 263 -17.29 17.11 1.99
CA SER A 263 -16.30 16.15 2.44
C SER A 263 -14.98 16.84 2.82
N THR A 264 -13.92 16.07 3.05
CA THR A 264 -12.58 16.60 3.31
C THR A 264 -11.66 16.43 2.09
N PRO A 265 -10.57 17.21 1.96
CA PRO A 265 -9.56 16.99 0.93
C PRO A 265 -9.00 15.56 0.91
N ALA A 266 -8.87 14.93 2.08
CA ALA A 266 -8.43 13.53 2.18
C ALA A 266 -9.45 12.56 1.55
N ASP A 267 -10.75 12.76 1.83
CA ASP A 267 -11.81 11.95 1.24
C ASP A 267 -11.77 12.06 -0.30
N VAL A 268 -11.65 13.29 -0.80
CA VAL A 268 -11.60 13.57 -2.25
C VAL A 268 -10.37 12.94 -2.90
N ALA A 269 -9.19 13.07 -2.29
CA ALA A 269 -7.95 12.53 -2.85
C ALA A 269 -7.99 10.99 -2.95
N LEU A 270 -8.55 10.30 -1.96
CA LEU A 270 -8.70 8.85 -1.99
C LEU A 270 -9.82 8.42 -2.95
N ALA A 271 -10.95 9.12 -2.97
CA ALA A 271 -12.04 8.86 -3.91
C ALA A 271 -11.60 9.06 -5.38
N TRP A 272 -10.73 10.04 -5.64
CA TRP A 272 -10.11 10.22 -6.95
C TRP A 272 -9.31 8.97 -7.37
N LEU A 273 -8.47 8.44 -6.49
CA LEU A 273 -7.71 7.21 -6.76
C LEU A 273 -8.64 6.02 -7.07
N LEU A 274 -9.75 5.89 -6.34
CA LEU A 274 -10.73 4.82 -6.56
C LEU A 274 -11.44 4.89 -7.92
N ARG A 275 -11.43 6.05 -8.59
CA ARG A 275 -11.96 6.25 -9.94
C ARG A 275 -10.91 6.11 -11.03
N LYS A 276 -9.62 6.08 -10.69
CA LYS A 276 -8.56 5.97 -11.71
C LYS A 276 -8.48 4.56 -12.29
N ARG A 277 -8.34 4.53 -13.61
CA ARG A 277 -8.23 3.29 -14.38
C ARG A 277 -7.06 2.43 -13.88
N GLY A 278 -7.31 1.17 -13.61
CA GLY A 278 -6.31 0.21 -13.18
C GLY A 278 -6.08 0.16 -11.67
N VAL A 279 -6.55 1.14 -10.90
CA VAL A 279 -6.42 1.14 -9.43
C VAL A 279 -7.49 0.25 -8.80
N THR A 280 -7.05 -0.72 -7.99
CA THR A 280 -7.95 -1.56 -7.20
C THR A 280 -8.27 -0.91 -5.87
N ALA A 281 -7.27 -0.52 -5.10
CA ALA A 281 -7.47 0.12 -3.80
C ALA A 281 -6.25 0.97 -3.41
N PRO A 282 -6.42 2.21 -2.93
CA PRO A 282 -5.35 2.97 -2.31
C PRO A 282 -5.03 2.43 -0.91
N ILE A 283 -3.74 2.46 -0.54
CA ILE A 283 -3.26 2.23 0.81
C ILE A 283 -3.22 3.58 1.53
N ALA A 284 -3.89 3.68 2.65
CA ALA A 284 -3.85 4.87 3.48
C ALA A 284 -3.77 4.51 4.96
N SER A 285 -3.06 5.33 5.74
CA SER A 285 -2.85 5.13 7.17
C SER A 285 -3.59 6.17 7.99
N ALA A 286 -3.99 5.79 9.19
CA ALA A 286 -4.56 6.68 10.19
C ALA A 286 -3.80 6.50 11.52
N THR A 287 -3.71 7.57 12.31
CA THR A 287 -3.14 7.57 13.68
C THR A 287 -4.16 8.02 14.72
N SER A 288 -5.40 8.26 14.30
CA SER A 288 -6.55 8.55 15.15
C SER A 288 -7.84 8.08 14.50
N LEU A 289 -8.90 7.87 15.29
CA LEU A 289 -10.22 7.49 14.77
C LEU A 289 -10.78 8.54 13.81
N SER A 290 -10.57 9.82 14.06
CA SER A 290 -11.03 10.90 13.15
C SER A 290 -10.34 10.85 11.77
N GLN A 291 -9.07 10.43 11.72
CA GLN A 291 -8.40 10.18 10.43
C GLN A 291 -8.92 8.91 9.77
N LEU A 292 -9.24 7.88 10.55
CA LEU A 292 -9.84 6.65 10.03
C LEU A 292 -11.22 6.93 9.41
N ASP A 293 -12.02 7.81 10.02
CA ASP A 293 -13.32 8.20 9.46
C ASP A 293 -13.19 8.77 8.05
N ALA A 294 -12.14 9.55 7.76
CA ALA A 294 -11.86 10.03 6.41
C ALA A 294 -11.59 8.88 5.43
N LEU A 295 -10.82 7.85 5.84
CA LEU A 295 -10.60 6.67 4.99
C LEU A 295 -11.91 5.94 4.69
N ILE A 296 -12.77 5.77 5.69
CA ILE A 296 -14.07 5.11 5.56
C ILE A 296 -15.01 5.92 4.66
N ASN A 297 -15.03 7.24 4.79
CA ASN A 297 -15.89 8.14 4.03
C ASN A 297 -15.46 8.20 2.56
N SER A 298 -14.16 8.20 2.28
CA SER A 298 -13.64 8.21 0.91
C SER A 298 -14.15 7.04 0.07
N ALA A 299 -14.33 5.86 0.69
CA ALA A 299 -14.85 4.66 0.02
C ALA A 299 -16.34 4.79 -0.39
N LYS A 300 -17.05 5.77 0.16
CA LYS A 300 -18.47 6.04 -0.11
C LYS A 300 -18.67 7.28 -0.99
N LEU A 301 -17.63 8.09 -1.14
CA LEU A 301 -17.69 9.36 -1.87
C LEU A 301 -17.71 9.10 -3.38
N SER A 302 -18.72 9.61 -4.06
CA SER A 302 -18.81 9.60 -5.52
C SER A 302 -18.41 10.98 -6.06
N LEU A 303 -17.41 11.02 -6.94
CA LEU A 303 -16.98 12.24 -7.63
C LEU A 303 -17.64 12.34 -9.00
N SER A 304 -18.07 13.54 -9.40
CA SER A 304 -18.57 13.78 -10.76
C SER A 304 -17.42 13.80 -11.78
N ASP A 305 -17.72 13.73 -13.06
CA ASP A 305 -16.71 13.82 -14.12
C ASP A 305 -16.06 15.20 -14.18
N GLU A 306 -16.80 16.28 -13.82
CA GLU A 306 -16.28 17.64 -13.69
C GLU A 306 -15.26 17.72 -12.55
N ALA A 307 -15.57 17.14 -11.38
CA ALA A 307 -14.64 17.07 -10.24
C ALA A 307 -13.38 16.28 -10.61
N MET A 308 -13.52 15.13 -11.30
CA MET A 308 -12.38 14.36 -11.78
C MET A 308 -11.52 15.17 -12.74
N SER A 309 -12.13 15.87 -13.71
CA SER A 309 -11.42 16.72 -14.68
C SER A 309 -10.67 17.87 -14.01
N LEU A 310 -11.28 18.52 -13.00
CA LEU A 310 -10.64 19.58 -12.22
C LEU A 310 -9.41 19.06 -11.47
N LEU A 311 -9.52 17.91 -10.81
CA LEU A 311 -8.44 17.29 -10.06
C LEU A 311 -7.32 16.80 -10.99
N ASP A 312 -7.67 16.19 -12.12
CA ASP A 312 -6.68 15.71 -13.10
C ASP A 312 -5.86 16.87 -13.64
N LYS A 313 -6.51 17.98 -14.03
CA LYS A 313 -5.85 19.18 -14.53
C LYS A 313 -4.96 19.87 -13.48
N ALA A 314 -5.36 19.86 -12.22
CA ALA A 314 -4.55 20.43 -11.14
C ALA A 314 -3.26 19.64 -10.90
N GLY A 315 -3.26 18.33 -11.16
CA GLY A 315 -2.11 17.42 -11.01
C GLY A 315 -1.14 17.40 -12.19
N GLU A 316 -1.46 18.05 -13.30
CA GLU A 316 -0.58 18.27 -14.45
C GLU A 316 0.46 19.36 -14.10
#